data_b34760a0357c058ac4707e5e771f23c7
#
_entry.id   b34760a0357c058ac4707e5e771f23c7
#
_cell.length_a   1.000
_cell.length_b   1.000
_cell.length_c   1.000
_cell.angle_alpha   90.00
_cell.angle_beta   90.00
_cell.angle_gamma   90.00
#
_symmetry.space_group_name_H-M   'P 1'
#
loop_
_entity.id
_entity.type
_entity.pdbx_description
1 polymer ?
#
loop_
_entity_poly.entity_id
_entity_poly.type
_entity_poly.pdbx_seq_one_letter_code
_entity_poly.pdbx_strand_id
1 'polypeptide(L)'
;KLNRAQRRVLNKLEKLRKAGKPIKFILLKARQWGGSTLVQIYMLWIMLVHRRNWNTVICGDVETQSRNVRAMITKALNKYPSYLLGETVKFTPFEGSSKNKVIQNTNCVVSIGSFQKPDTLRSGDISGAHLTEIGLWRATPGKKPEDLIQSISGSIYDTAYTILGLESTAKGVGNFFHRTWQQAVKGKNNLLPIFVAWFDIDIYSIPIDNHEEFIHSMDEYEWDLWKLGAT
;
A
#
# COMPACT_ATOMS: atom_id res chain seq x y z
N LYS A 1 -16.93 -7.02 0.73
CA LYS A 1 -16.43 -7.69 1.95
C LYS A 1 -14.92 -7.84 1.85
N LEU A 2 -14.16 -7.55 2.94
CA LEU A 2 -12.71 -7.76 2.97
C LEU A 2 -12.39 -9.25 3.11
N ASN A 3 -11.37 -9.74 2.38
CA ASN A 3 -10.83 -11.08 2.57
C ASN A 3 -9.99 -11.20 3.86
N ARG A 4 -9.55 -12.41 4.22
CA ARG A 4 -8.78 -12.69 5.45
C ARG A 4 -7.51 -11.84 5.54
N ALA A 5 -6.70 -11.82 4.48
CA ALA A 5 -5.45 -11.07 4.45
C ALA A 5 -5.69 -9.54 4.58
N GLN A 6 -6.70 -9.00 3.88
CA GLN A 6 -7.06 -7.59 3.97
C GLN A 6 -7.47 -7.19 5.39
N ARG A 7 -8.31 -8.01 6.07
CA ARG A 7 -8.71 -7.75 7.46
C ARG A 7 -7.51 -7.73 8.40
N ARG A 8 -6.56 -8.67 8.23
CA ARG A 8 -5.35 -8.74 9.05
C ARG A 8 -4.47 -7.50 8.89
N VAL A 9 -4.25 -7.05 7.67
CA VAL A 9 -3.49 -5.82 7.39
C VAL A 9 -4.22 -4.60 7.94
N LEU A 10 -5.50 -4.44 7.63
CA LEU A 10 -6.31 -3.32 8.11
C LEU A 10 -6.28 -3.20 9.63
N ASN A 11 -6.41 -4.31 10.36
CA ASN A 11 -6.36 -4.30 11.83
C ASN A 11 -5.02 -3.76 12.37
N LYS A 12 -3.91 -4.03 11.69
CA LYS A 12 -2.60 -3.48 12.08
C LYS A 12 -2.52 -1.98 11.83
N LEU A 13 -3.03 -1.48 10.71
CA LEU A 13 -3.08 -0.04 10.40
C LEU A 13 -4.00 0.71 11.37
N GLU A 14 -5.17 0.13 11.67
CA GLU A 14 -6.13 0.69 12.62
C GLU A 14 -5.60 0.76 14.06
N LYS A 15 -4.74 -0.15 14.48
CA LYS A 15 -4.06 -0.05 15.78
C LYS A 15 -3.22 1.23 15.88
N LEU A 16 -2.47 1.57 14.83
CA LEU A 16 -1.69 2.82 14.79
C LEU A 16 -2.61 4.04 14.79
N ARG A 17 -3.63 4.05 13.91
CA ARG A 17 -4.58 5.17 13.82
C ARG A 17 -5.29 5.43 15.15
N LYS A 18 -5.83 4.38 15.78
CA LYS A 18 -6.54 4.48 17.07
C LYS A 18 -5.63 4.92 18.21
N ALA A 19 -4.33 4.62 18.12
CA ALA A 19 -3.33 5.11 19.07
C ALA A 19 -2.87 6.55 18.80
N GLY A 20 -3.47 7.25 17.82
CA GLY A 20 -3.09 8.61 17.44
C GLY A 20 -1.70 8.71 16.79
N LYS A 21 -1.14 7.61 16.32
CA LYS A 21 0.19 7.54 15.71
C LYS A 21 0.13 7.70 14.19
N PRO A 22 1.20 8.20 13.55
CA PRO A 22 1.36 8.12 12.10
C PRO A 22 1.36 6.66 11.65
N ILE A 23 0.76 6.40 10.48
CA ILE A 23 0.59 5.06 9.93
C ILE A 23 1.74 4.77 8.97
N LYS A 24 2.89 4.41 9.51
CA LYS A 24 4.09 4.08 8.73
C LYS A 24 4.27 2.57 8.68
N PHE A 25 4.27 1.99 7.49
CA PHE A 25 4.40 0.54 7.34
C PHE A 25 5.20 0.14 6.10
N ILE A 26 5.77 -1.07 6.16
CA ILE A 26 6.36 -1.75 5.02
C ILE A 26 5.65 -3.11 4.86
N LEU A 27 5.10 -3.36 3.67
CA LEU A 27 4.28 -4.52 3.37
C LEU A 27 5.00 -5.41 2.35
N LEU A 28 5.55 -6.52 2.84
CA LEU A 28 6.02 -7.62 2.00
C LEU A 28 4.84 -8.56 1.72
N LYS A 29 4.51 -8.75 0.47
CA LYS A 29 3.27 -9.42 0.08
C LYS A 29 3.42 -10.39 -1.08
N ALA A 30 2.61 -11.44 -1.08
CA ALA A 30 2.30 -12.19 -2.28
C ALA A 30 1.42 -11.36 -3.25
N ARG A 31 1.16 -11.87 -4.44
CA ARG A 31 0.38 -11.19 -5.48
C ARG A 31 -1.13 -11.38 -5.30
N GLN A 32 -1.93 -10.59 -6.01
CA GLN A 32 -3.35 -10.80 -6.34
C GLN A 32 -4.37 -10.88 -5.19
N TRP A 33 -4.02 -10.55 -3.95
CA TRP A 33 -4.98 -10.54 -2.83
C TRP A 33 -5.63 -9.17 -2.56
N GLY A 34 -5.35 -8.19 -3.42
CA GLY A 34 -5.94 -6.86 -3.31
C GLY A 34 -5.27 -5.95 -2.26
N GLY A 35 -3.96 -6.11 -2.00
CA GLY A 35 -3.21 -5.30 -1.05
C GLY A 35 -3.17 -3.82 -1.41
N SER A 36 -2.74 -3.48 -2.61
CA SER A 36 -2.73 -2.08 -3.09
C SER A 36 -4.14 -1.49 -3.13
N THR A 37 -5.16 -2.30 -3.44
CA THR A 37 -6.57 -1.88 -3.37
C THR A 37 -6.97 -1.53 -1.95
N LEU A 38 -6.58 -2.34 -0.96
CA LEU A 38 -6.86 -2.06 0.45
C LEU A 38 -6.23 -0.73 0.87
N VAL A 39 -4.96 -0.50 0.55
CA VAL A 39 -4.26 0.75 0.89
C VAL A 39 -4.98 1.95 0.28
N GLN A 40 -5.37 1.88 -1.00
CA GLN A 40 -6.07 2.97 -1.67
C GLN A 40 -7.47 3.22 -1.08
N ILE A 41 -8.23 2.19 -0.75
CA ILE A 41 -9.53 2.34 -0.10
C ILE A 41 -9.38 2.93 1.30
N TYR A 42 -8.35 2.54 2.04
CA TYR A 42 -8.07 3.07 3.37
C TYR A 42 -7.69 4.56 3.32
N MET A 43 -6.82 4.97 2.38
CA MET A 43 -6.50 6.37 2.14
C MET A 43 -7.75 7.16 1.70
N LEU A 44 -8.54 6.61 0.79
CA LEU A 44 -9.80 7.22 0.35
C LEU A 44 -10.77 7.44 1.52
N TRP A 45 -10.91 6.45 2.40
CA TRP A 45 -11.76 6.58 3.59
C TRP A 45 -11.28 7.72 4.50
N ILE A 46 -9.97 7.89 4.69
CA ILE A 46 -9.43 9.03 5.44
C ILE A 46 -9.79 10.36 4.75
N MET A 47 -9.62 10.45 3.44
CA MET A 47 -9.93 11.65 2.65
C MET A 47 -11.41 12.01 2.66
N LEU A 48 -12.31 11.03 2.70
CA LEU A 48 -13.76 11.28 2.66
C LEU A 48 -14.37 11.56 4.04
N VAL A 49 -13.83 10.90 5.08
CA VAL A 49 -14.50 10.83 6.39
C VAL A 49 -13.74 11.61 7.47
N HIS A 50 -12.43 11.63 7.43
CA HIS A 50 -11.63 12.12 8.55
C HIS A 50 -10.86 13.40 8.28
N ARG A 51 -10.49 13.68 7.04
CA ARG A 51 -9.58 14.79 6.72
C ARG A 51 -10.04 15.58 5.51
N ARG A 52 -9.74 16.88 5.54
CA ARG A 52 -9.83 17.79 4.40
C ARG A 52 -8.43 18.32 4.08
N ASN A 53 -8.22 18.75 2.85
CA ASN A 53 -6.91 19.24 2.36
C ASN A 53 -5.78 18.22 2.62
N TRP A 54 -6.10 16.93 2.56
CA TRP A 54 -5.20 15.83 2.85
C TRP A 54 -4.61 15.29 1.55
N ASN A 55 -3.43 15.83 1.16
CA ASN A 55 -2.82 15.54 -0.12
C ASN A 55 -2.05 14.22 -0.07
N THR A 56 -2.16 13.46 -1.14
CA THR A 56 -1.55 12.13 -1.24
C THR A 56 -0.76 11.96 -2.53
N VAL A 57 0.25 11.11 -2.42
CA VAL A 57 1.10 10.73 -3.54
C VAL A 57 1.07 9.21 -3.74
N ILE A 58 0.98 8.79 -5.00
CA ILE A 58 1.13 7.39 -5.40
C ILE A 58 2.36 7.31 -6.31
N CYS A 59 3.33 6.48 -5.94
CA CYS A 59 4.56 6.31 -6.71
C CYS A 59 4.85 4.83 -6.96
N GLY A 60 4.90 4.44 -8.22
CA GLY A 60 5.42 3.16 -8.69
C GLY A 60 6.78 3.32 -9.37
N ASP A 61 7.33 2.24 -9.92
CA ASP A 61 8.56 2.31 -10.73
C ASP A 61 8.33 3.20 -11.97
N VAL A 62 7.25 2.95 -12.70
CA VAL A 62 6.83 3.74 -13.85
C VAL A 62 5.47 4.39 -13.61
N GLU A 63 5.19 5.51 -14.31
CA GLU A 63 3.95 6.27 -14.14
C GLU A 63 2.69 5.45 -14.41
N THR A 64 2.76 4.50 -15.34
CA THR A 64 1.63 3.61 -15.66
C THR A 64 1.18 2.78 -14.46
N GLN A 65 2.13 2.30 -13.64
CA GLN A 65 1.80 1.58 -12.40
C GLN A 65 1.06 2.50 -11.42
N SER A 66 1.56 3.71 -11.20
CA SER A 66 0.92 4.69 -10.32
C SER A 66 -0.48 5.07 -10.80
N ARG A 67 -0.66 5.21 -12.11
CA ARG A 67 -1.96 5.47 -12.74
C ARG A 67 -2.94 4.31 -12.50
N ASN A 68 -2.49 3.06 -12.63
CA ASN A 68 -3.30 1.88 -12.36
C ASN A 68 -3.72 1.79 -10.89
N VAL A 69 -2.82 2.11 -9.98
CA VAL A 69 -3.13 2.16 -8.54
C VAL A 69 -4.14 3.27 -8.24
N ARG A 70 -3.98 4.47 -8.81
CA ARG A 70 -4.97 5.55 -8.66
C ARG A 70 -6.34 5.19 -9.25
N ALA A 71 -6.39 4.40 -10.30
CA ALA A 71 -7.64 3.94 -10.89
C ALA A 71 -8.50 3.12 -9.91
N MET A 72 -7.90 2.53 -8.88
CA MET A 72 -8.63 1.85 -7.80
C MET A 72 -9.51 2.83 -7.00
N ILE A 73 -9.02 4.06 -6.75
CA ILE A 73 -9.81 5.13 -6.14
C ILE A 73 -11.00 5.48 -7.04
N THR A 74 -10.78 5.69 -8.33
CA THR A 74 -11.86 5.99 -9.28
C THR A 74 -12.93 4.91 -9.27
N LYS A 75 -12.52 3.63 -9.31
CA LYS A 75 -13.46 2.50 -9.24
C LYS A 75 -14.23 2.45 -7.92
N ALA A 76 -13.57 2.75 -6.81
CA ALA A 76 -14.21 2.80 -5.50
C ALA A 76 -15.24 3.94 -5.41
N LEU A 77 -14.89 5.13 -5.89
CA LEU A 77 -15.78 6.29 -5.91
C LEU A 77 -16.99 6.08 -6.81
N ASN A 78 -16.83 5.46 -7.97
CA ASN A 78 -17.95 5.13 -8.88
C ASN A 78 -18.97 4.17 -8.24
N LYS A 79 -18.56 3.43 -7.21
CA LYS A 79 -19.43 2.51 -6.44
C LYS A 79 -19.78 3.03 -5.05
N TYR A 80 -19.32 4.22 -4.72
CA TYR A 80 -19.54 4.79 -3.39
C TYR A 80 -20.99 5.23 -3.25
N PRO A 81 -21.71 4.78 -2.20
CA PRO A 81 -23.10 5.17 -2.01
C PRO A 81 -23.19 6.65 -1.65
N SER A 82 -23.78 7.47 -2.54
CA SER A 82 -23.89 8.92 -2.34
C SER A 82 -24.64 9.31 -1.06
N TYR A 83 -25.58 8.47 -0.62
CA TYR A 83 -26.34 8.73 0.62
C TYR A 83 -25.49 8.75 1.89
N LEU A 84 -24.31 8.13 1.89
CA LEU A 84 -23.41 8.12 3.05
C LEU A 84 -22.75 9.48 3.32
N LEU A 85 -22.63 10.31 2.29
CA LEU A 85 -22.08 11.68 2.42
C LEU A 85 -23.15 12.76 2.18
N GLY A 86 -24.37 12.37 1.82
CA GLY A 86 -25.44 13.32 1.47
C GLY A 86 -25.26 14.01 0.12
N GLU A 87 -24.16 13.73 -0.59
CA GLU A 87 -23.84 14.35 -1.88
C GLU A 87 -23.01 13.42 -2.77
N THR A 88 -22.98 13.72 -4.08
CA THR A 88 -22.14 13.00 -5.04
C THR A 88 -20.68 13.41 -4.90
N VAL A 89 -19.80 12.43 -4.77
CA VAL A 89 -18.34 12.66 -4.72
C VAL A 89 -17.81 12.95 -6.11
N LYS A 90 -17.20 14.12 -6.30
CA LYS A 90 -16.56 14.53 -7.56
C LYS A 90 -15.06 14.36 -7.49
N PHE A 91 -14.51 13.56 -8.39
CA PHE A 91 -13.06 13.29 -8.51
C PHE A 91 -12.57 13.73 -9.90
N THR A 92 -12.07 14.95 -10.00
CA THR A 92 -11.77 15.65 -11.23
C THR A 92 -10.28 15.97 -11.35
N PRO A 93 -9.77 16.29 -12.54
CA PRO A 93 -8.42 16.84 -12.69
C PRO A 93 -8.24 18.07 -11.81
N PHE A 94 -7.08 18.20 -11.15
CA PHE A 94 -6.70 19.38 -10.40
C PHE A 94 -5.89 20.28 -11.31
N GLU A 95 -6.33 21.53 -11.49
CA GLU A 95 -5.71 22.54 -12.37
C GLU A 95 -5.41 22.01 -13.79
N GLY A 96 -6.31 21.22 -14.35
CA GLY A 96 -6.15 20.66 -15.69
C GLY A 96 -5.11 19.50 -15.79
N SER A 97 -4.43 19.17 -14.70
CA SER A 97 -3.39 18.15 -14.69
C SER A 97 -3.97 16.73 -14.77
N SER A 98 -3.48 15.92 -15.69
CA SER A 98 -3.81 14.48 -15.74
C SER A 98 -3.14 13.67 -14.62
N LYS A 99 -2.08 14.20 -14.01
CA LYS A 99 -1.34 13.54 -12.92
C LYS A 99 -1.98 13.79 -11.56
N ASN A 100 -2.60 14.94 -11.38
CA ASN A 100 -3.21 15.36 -10.13
C ASN A 100 -4.73 15.33 -10.27
N LYS A 101 -5.41 14.70 -9.32
CA LYS A 101 -6.87 14.73 -9.22
C LYS A 101 -7.30 15.18 -7.84
N VAL A 102 -8.40 15.90 -7.76
CA VAL A 102 -8.96 16.40 -6.52
C VAL A 102 -10.32 15.77 -6.23
N ILE A 103 -10.53 15.37 -4.98
CA ILE A 103 -11.85 15.11 -4.42
C ILE A 103 -12.42 16.47 -4.01
N GLN A 104 -13.32 17.03 -4.81
CA GLN A 104 -13.82 18.41 -4.62
C GLN A 104 -14.51 18.61 -3.27
N ASN A 105 -15.24 17.60 -2.80
CA ASN A 105 -15.97 17.63 -1.54
C ASN A 105 -15.10 17.88 -0.30
N THR A 106 -13.86 17.44 -0.34
CA THR A 106 -12.91 17.51 0.80
C THR A 106 -11.63 18.28 0.46
N ASN A 107 -11.49 18.73 -0.79
CA ASN A 107 -10.28 19.36 -1.32
C ASN A 107 -9.00 18.53 -1.11
N CYS A 108 -9.12 17.20 -1.20
CA CYS A 108 -7.99 16.28 -1.08
C CYS A 108 -7.41 15.97 -2.46
N VAL A 109 -6.13 16.24 -2.65
CA VAL A 109 -5.45 16.00 -3.93
C VAL A 109 -4.76 14.64 -3.93
N VAL A 110 -4.94 13.88 -5.00
CA VAL A 110 -4.24 12.62 -5.27
C VAL A 110 -3.33 12.79 -6.47
N SER A 111 -2.04 12.84 -6.20
CA SER A 111 -0.98 13.00 -7.21
C SER A 111 -0.37 11.65 -7.57
N ILE A 112 0.06 11.49 -8.81
CA ILE A 112 0.84 10.34 -9.24
C ILE A 112 2.21 10.78 -9.75
N GLY A 113 3.21 9.96 -9.44
CA GLY A 113 4.54 10.10 -9.99
C GLY A 113 5.18 8.75 -10.22
N SER A 114 6.47 8.73 -10.51
CA SER A 114 7.20 7.48 -10.66
C SER A 114 8.64 7.62 -10.17
N PHE A 115 9.24 6.51 -9.80
CA PHE A 115 10.65 6.47 -9.47
C PHE A 115 11.53 6.85 -10.67
N GLN A 116 11.07 6.56 -11.89
CA GLN A 116 11.80 6.94 -13.11
C GLN A 116 11.82 8.45 -13.36
N LYS A 117 10.79 9.20 -12.88
CA LYS A 117 10.68 10.66 -13.00
C LYS A 117 10.28 11.27 -11.65
N PRO A 118 11.22 11.38 -10.67
CA PRO A 118 10.92 11.72 -9.28
C PRO A 118 10.59 13.22 -9.07
N ASP A 119 10.94 14.10 -10.00
CA ASP A 119 10.84 15.55 -9.79
C ASP A 119 9.39 16.02 -9.58
N THR A 120 8.42 15.28 -10.11
CA THR A 120 6.99 15.58 -9.91
C THR A 120 6.49 15.27 -8.50
N LEU A 121 7.30 14.66 -7.64
CA LEU A 121 6.93 14.19 -6.30
C LEU A 121 7.54 15.03 -5.17
N ARG A 122 8.39 15.99 -5.51
CA ARG A 122 9.18 16.77 -4.53
C ARG A 122 8.52 18.07 -4.08
N SER A 123 7.35 18.41 -4.62
CA SER A 123 6.70 19.69 -4.33
C SER A 123 5.35 19.49 -3.65
N GLY A 124 5.16 20.12 -2.50
CA GLY A 124 3.88 20.26 -1.82
C GLY A 124 3.79 19.54 -0.46
N ASP A 125 2.80 19.97 0.32
CA ASP A 125 2.46 19.34 1.59
C ASP A 125 1.81 17.98 1.33
N ILE A 126 2.50 16.92 1.72
CA ILE A 126 2.05 15.53 1.55
C ILE A 126 1.63 14.99 2.93
N SER A 127 0.41 14.52 3.03
CA SER A 127 -0.11 13.87 4.24
C SER A 127 -0.12 12.35 4.12
N GLY A 128 -0.10 11.82 2.89
CA GLY A 128 -0.07 10.40 2.63
C GLY A 128 0.74 10.02 1.40
N ALA A 129 1.52 8.94 1.51
CA ALA A 129 2.25 8.37 0.38
C ALA A 129 2.03 6.85 0.30
N HIS A 130 1.75 6.38 -0.90
CA HIS A 130 1.72 4.96 -1.24
C HIS A 130 2.77 4.66 -2.28
N LEU A 131 3.87 4.06 -1.85
CA LEU A 131 5.01 3.69 -2.69
C LEU A 131 4.90 2.20 -3.01
N THR A 132 4.66 1.89 -4.28
CA THR A 132 4.29 0.53 -4.71
C THR A 132 5.38 -0.12 -5.55
N GLU A 133 5.53 -1.45 -5.38
CA GLU A 133 6.48 -2.30 -6.09
C GLU A 133 7.94 -1.81 -5.96
N ILE A 134 8.32 -1.36 -4.78
CA ILE A 134 9.66 -0.78 -4.49
C ILE A 134 10.78 -1.78 -4.77
N GLY A 135 10.53 -3.08 -4.64
CA GLY A 135 11.51 -4.12 -5.00
C GLY A 135 11.95 -4.09 -6.47
N LEU A 136 11.19 -3.42 -7.34
CA LEU A 136 11.52 -3.23 -8.76
C LEU A 136 12.37 -1.96 -9.01
N TRP A 137 12.42 -1.04 -8.05
CA TRP A 137 13.12 0.23 -8.21
C TRP A 137 14.63 0.00 -8.27
N ARG A 138 15.21 0.23 -9.43
CA ARG A 138 16.65 0.03 -9.66
C ARG A 138 17.41 1.33 -9.44
N ALA A 139 18.38 1.31 -8.53
CA ALA A 139 19.29 2.42 -8.34
C ALA A 139 20.15 2.62 -9.61
N THR A 140 20.34 3.89 -9.98
CA THR A 140 21.26 4.31 -11.03
C THR A 140 22.13 5.47 -10.49
N PRO A 141 23.25 5.81 -11.14
CA PRO A 141 23.99 7.01 -10.79
C PRO A 141 23.07 8.23 -10.78
N GLY A 142 22.99 8.93 -9.64
CA GLY A 142 22.12 10.11 -9.44
C GLY A 142 20.66 9.81 -9.13
N LYS A 143 20.22 8.55 -9.05
CA LYS A 143 18.83 8.20 -8.71
C LYS A 143 18.81 6.96 -7.82
N LYS A 144 18.55 7.14 -6.53
CA LYS A 144 18.46 6.06 -5.54
C LYS A 144 17.08 6.01 -4.91
N PRO A 145 16.52 4.82 -4.65
CA PRO A 145 15.25 4.68 -3.92
C PRO A 145 15.27 5.39 -2.57
N GLU A 146 16.40 5.33 -1.87
CA GLU A 146 16.64 5.98 -0.58
C GLU A 146 16.34 7.47 -0.63
N ASP A 147 16.90 8.17 -1.62
CA ASP A 147 16.81 9.63 -1.75
C ASP A 147 15.36 10.08 -1.99
N LEU A 148 14.63 9.35 -2.85
CA LEU A 148 13.23 9.66 -3.12
C LEU A 148 12.35 9.41 -1.90
N ILE A 149 12.55 8.28 -1.23
CA ILE A 149 11.75 7.91 -0.05
C ILE A 149 12.05 8.86 1.11
N GLN A 150 13.29 9.27 1.29
CA GLN A 150 13.67 10.27 2.29
C GLN A 150 13.00 11.61 2.01
N SER A 151 13.01 12.07 0.76
CA SER A 151 12.36 13.31 0.34
C SER A 151 10.84 13.27 0.61
N ILE A 152 10.15 12.20 0.21
CA ILE A 152 8.71 12.02 0.44
C ILE A 152 8.41 11.93 1.95
N SER A 153 9.19 11.12 2.68
CA SER A 153 9.00 10.94 4.12
C SER A 153 9.23 12.24 4.89
N GLY A 154 10.21 13.05 4.47
CA GLY A 154 10.48 14.37 5.07
C GLY A 154 9.36 15.38 4.84
N SER A 155 8.54 15.20 3.83
CA SER A 155 7.37 16.05 3.54
C SER A 155 6.10 15.62 4.31
N ILE A 156 6.13 14.49 5.01
CA ILE A 156 4.99 13.96 5.77
C ILE A 156 5.21 14.24 7.25
N TYR A 157 4.33 15.03 7.85
CA TYR A 157 4.37 15.28 9.30
C TYR A 157 4.06 14.01 10.10
N ASP A 158 4.75 13.84 11.24
CA ASP A 158 4.54 12.72 12.16
C ASP A 158 3.32 12.94 13.07
N THR A 159 2.14 13.00 12.47
CA THR A 159 0.87 13.23 13.17
C THR A 159 -0.14 12.12 12.89
N ALA A 160 -1.20 12.08 13.69
CA ALA A 160 -2.30 11.15 13.48
C ALA A 160 -2.90 11.26 12.07
N TYR A 161 -3.26 10.13 11.47
CA TYR A 161 -3.82 9.97 10.12
C TYR A 161 -2.83 10.22 8.97
N THR A 162 -1.59 10.62 9.20
CA THR A 162 -0.61 10.62 8.11
C THR A 162 -0.19 9.19 7.77
N ILE A 163 0.10 8.95 6.49
CA ILE A 163 0.42 7.60 5.98
C ILE A 163 1.72 7.61 5.18
N LEU A 164 2.60 6.67 5.48
CA LEU A 164 3.71 6.27 4.62
C LEU A 164 3.64 4.75 4.43
N GLY A 165 3.14 4.31 3.29
CA GLY A 165 3.03 2.90 2.93
C GLY A 165 4.05 2.50 1.87
N LEU A 166 4.97 1.62 2.23
CA LEU A 166 5.91 0.99 1.32
C LEU A 166 5.43 -0.43 1.04
N GLU A 167 5.20 -0.79 -0.23
CA GLU A 167 4.80 -2.16 -0.55
C GLU A 167 5.59 -2.77 -1.71
N SER A 168 5.83 -4.07 -1.64
CA SER A 168 6.37 -4.84 -2.75
C SER A 168 6.13 -6.34 -2.59
N THR A 169 6.19 -7.05 -3.70
CA THR A 169 6.56 -8.48 -3.71
C THR A 169 8.06 -8.62 -3.50
N ALA A 170 8.50 -9.80 -3.05
CA ALA A 170 9.93 -10.12 -2.97
C ALA A 170 10.58 -10.10 -4.37
N LYS A 171 11.75 -9.47 -4.48
CA LYS A 171 12.54 -9.36 -5.71
C LYS A 171 14.04 -9.62 -5.46
N GLY A 172 14.31 -10.77 -4.87
CA GLY A 172 15.67 -11.17 -4.49
C GLY A 172 16.19 -10.46 -3.24
N VAL A 173 17.42 -10.73 -2.91
CA VAL A 173 18.12 -10.30 -1.68
C VAL A 173 19.01 -9.08 -1.99
N GLY A 174 19.25 -8.23 -1.00
CA GLY A 174 20.22 -7.14 -1.07
C GLY A 174 19.71 -5.83 -1.73
N ASN A 175 18.51 -5.81 -2.34
CA ASN A 175 17.96 -4.57 -2.84
C ASN A 175 17.46 -3.64 -1.70
N PHE A 176 17.10 -2.41 -2.02
CA PHE A 176 16.64 -1.43 -1.04
C PHE A 176 15.46 -1.94 -0.21
N PHE A 177 14.43 -2.49 -0.85
CA PHE A 177 13.24 -2.99 -0.15
C PHE A 177 13.57 -4.09 0.85
N HIS A 178 14.41 -5.06 0.44
CA HIS A 178 14.87 -6.14 1.32
C HIS A 178 15.62 -5.59 2.55
N ARG A 179 16.60 -4.68 2.35
CA ARG A 179 17.35 -4.07 3.47
C ARG A 179 16.42 -3.31 4.43
N THR A 180 15.50 -2.51 3.90
CA THR A 180 14.52 -1.75 4.69
C THR A 180 13.57 -2.66 5.45
N TRP A 181 13.12 -3.75 4.82
CA TRP A 181 12.32 -4.80 5.47
C TRP A 181 13.07 -5.43 6.64
N GLN A 182 14.29 -5.85 6.43
CA GLN A 182 15.12 -6.43 7.51
C GLN A 182 15.33 -5.46 8.68
N GLN A 183 15.51 -4.18 8.40
CA GLN A 183 15.61 -3.15 9.45
C GLN A 183 14.29 -2.99 10.21
N ALA A 184 13.15 -3.01 9.52
CA ALA A 184 11.84 -2.92 10.15
C ALA A 184 11.56 -4.12 11.05
N VAL A 185 11.85 -5.34 10.60
CA VAL A 185 11.70 -6.57 11.41
C VAL A 185 12.57 -6.53 12.67
N LYS A 186 13.78 -5.94 12.56
CA LYS A 186 14.71 -5.78 13.70
C LYS A 186 14.40 -4.54 14.57
N GLY A 187 13.33 -3.80 14.28
CA GLY A 187 12.99 -2.56 15.01
C GLY A 187 14.00 -1.42 14.84
N LYS A 188 14.80 -1.43 13.76
CA LYS A 188 15.83 -0.43 13.50
C LYS A 188 15.35 0.76 12.66
N ASN A 189 14.09 0.80 12.30
CA ASN A 189 13.40 1.93 11.68
C ASN A 189 11.98 2.05 12.24
N ASN A 190 11.27 3.12 11.86
CA ASN A 190 9.93 3.42 12.37
C ASN A 190 8.78 2.83 11.53
N LEU A 191 9.08 1.87 10.65
CA LEU A 191 8.09 1.21 9.81
C LEU A 191 7.54 -0.04 10.50
N LEU A 192 6.22 -0.20 10.52
CA LEU A 192 5.57 -1.43 10.96
C LEU A 192 5.74 -2.52 9.88
N PRO A 193 6.47 -3.60 10.12
CA PRO A 193 6.60 -4.68 9.15
C PRO A 193 5.32 -5.51 9.10
N ILE A 194 4.80 -5.72 7.90
CA ILE A 194 3.60 -6.52 7.65
C ILE A 194 3.93 -7.52 6.54
N PHE A 195 3.85 -8.81 6.87
CA PHE A 195 4.03 -9.88 5.89
C PHE A 195 2.68 -10.54 5.56
N VAL A 196 2.42 -10.73 4.27
CA VAL A 196 1.30 -11.52 3.76
C VAL A 196 1.87 -12.62 2.86
N ALA A 197 1.88 -13.84 3.38
CA ALA A 197 2.33 -15.01 2.66
C ALA A 197 1.33 -15.42 1.57
N TRP A 198 1.78 -16.21 0.59
CA TRP A 198 0.89 -16.72 -0.46
C TRP A 198 -0.19 -17.64 0.11
N PHE A 199 0.13 -18.45 1.12
CA PHE A 199 -0.80 -19.37 1.78
C PHE A 199 -1.80 -18.65 2.73
N ASP A 200 -1.64 -17.35 2.98
CA ASP A 200 -2.66 -16.54 3.67
C ASP A 200 -3.83 -16.15 2.75
N ILE A 201 -3.77 -16.52 1.46
CA ILE A 201 -4.64 -15.98 0.42
C ILE A 201 -5.54 -17.07 -0.12
N ASP A 202 -6.83 -16.95 0.13
CA ASP A 202 -7.85 -17.95 -0.19
C ASP A 202 -7.86 -18.38 -1.67
N ILE A 203 -7.48 -17.52 -2.61
CA ILE A 203 -7.44 -17.84 -4.06
C ILE A 203 -6.30 -18.79 -4.45
N TYR A 204 -5.36 -19.04 -3.56
CA TYR A 204 -4.26 -20.00 -3.79
C TYR A 204 -4.51 -21.36 -3.15
N SER A 205 -5.66 -21.55 -2.52
CA SER A 205 -6.07 -22.85 -1.96
C SER A 205 -6.95 -23.62 -2.95
N ILE A 206 -6.75 -24.91 -2.99
CA ILE A 206 -7.56 -25.85 -3.77
C ILE A 206 -8.22 -26.82 -2.76
N PRO A 207 -9.52 -27.09 -2.86
CA PRO A 207 -10.15 -28.10 -2.02
C PRO A 207 -9.48 -29.46 -2.21
N ILE A 208 -9.32 -30.19 -1.13
CA ILE A 208 -8.72 -31.52 -1.10
C ILE A 208 -9.85 -32.55 -0.81
N ASP A 209 -10.01 -33.51 -1.67
CA ASP A 209 -11.06 -34.53 -1.54
C ASP A 209 -10.74 -35.55 -0.43
N ASN A 210 -9.47 -35.92 -0.27
CA ASN A 210 -9.02 -36.89 0.74
C ASN A 210 -7.86 -36.27 1.57
N HIS A 211 -8.21 -35.75 2.74
CA HIS A 211 -7.24 -35.10 3.64
C HIS A 211 -6.18 -36.06 4.20
N GLU A 212 -6.58 -37.33 4.49
CA GLU A 212 -5.65 -38.33 5.05
C GLU A 212 -4.57 -38.69 4.03
N GLU A 213 -4.98 -38.99 2.80
CA GLU A 213 -4.06 -39.29 1.71
C GLU A 213 -3.12 -38.13 1.42
N PHE A 214 -3.64 -36.90 1.39
CA PHE A 214 -2.82 -35.71 1.21
C PHE A 214 -1.77 -35.54 2.30
N ILE A 215 -2.17 -35.69 3.58
CA ILE A 215 -1.24 -35.59 4.72
C ILE A 215 -0.12 -36.64 4.61
N HIS A 216 -0.46 -37.88 4.21
CA HIS A 216 0.55 -38.93 4.05
C HIS A 216 1.48 -38.69 2.84
N SER A 217 1.05 -37.93 1.84
CA SER A 217 1.83 -37.61 0.65
C SER A 217 2.74 -36.38 0.81
N MET A 218 2.56 -35.58 1.90
CA MET A 218 3.33 -34.35 2.13
C MET A 218 4.82 -34.62 2.29
N ASP A 219 5.63 -33.86 1.54
CA ASP A 219 7.08 -33.82 1.68
C ASP A 219 7.53 -32.93 2.85
N GLU A 220 8.86 -32.87 3.11
CA GLU A 220 9.45 -32.09 4.19
C GLU A 220 9.16 -30.59 4.03
N TYR A 221 9.18 -30.07 2.80
CA TYR A 221 8.91 -28.66 2.50
C TYR A 221 7.44 -28.31 2.77
N GLU A 222 6.52 -29.17 2.40
CA GLU A 222 5.08 -29.00 2.65
C GLU A 222 4.77 -29.06 4.14
N TRP A 223 5.41 -29.96 4.89
CA TRP A 223 5.34 -29.99 6.35
C TRP A 223 5.86 -28.71 7.00
N ASP A 224 6.94 -28.13 6.50
CA ASP A 224 7.44 -26.87 7.02
C ASP A 224 6.49 -25.70 6.71
N LEU A 225 5.87 -25.68 5.53
CA LEU A 225 4.82 -24.69 5.23
C LEU A 225 3.61 -24.84 6.15
N TRP A 226 3.19 -26.07 6.44
CA TRP A 226 2.11 -26.33 7.40
C TRP A 226 2.43 -25.77 8.78
N LYS A 227 3.63 -26.01 9.31
CA LYS A 227 4.08 -25.43 10.59
C LYS A 227 4.04 -23.90 10.60
N LEU A 228 4.23 -23.26 9.43
CA LEU A 228 4.11 -21.82 9.25
C LEU A 228 2.66 -21.34 9.10
N GLY A 229 1.69 -22.23 9.07
CA GLY A 229 0.26 -21.93 9.00
C GLY A 229 -0.34 -21.99 7.60
N ALA A 230 0.34 -22.63 6.64
CA ALA A 230 -0.29 -23.03 5.37
C ALA A 230 -1.35 -24.12 5.64
N THR A 231 -2.52 -23.97 4.99
CA THR A 231 -3.64 -24.93 5.13
C THR A 231 -4.22 -25.23 3.76
#